data_59c69e9555a9c1fdf9e2ba18f8213cfc
#
_entry.id   59c69e9555a9c1fdf9e2ba18f8213cfc
#
_cell.length_a   1.000
_cell.length_b   1.000
_cell.length_c   1.000
_cell.angle_alpha   90.00
_cell.angle_beta   90.00
_cell.angle_gamma   90.00
#
_symmetry.space_group_name_H-M   'P 1'
#
loop_
_entity.id
_entity.type
_entity.pdbx_description
1 polymer ?
#
loop_
_entity_poly.entity_id
_entity_poly.type
_entity_poly.pdbx_seq_one_letter_code
_entity_poly.pdbx_strand_id
1 'polypeptide(L)'
;MKGAMAWPFLRLYILTLMFFSANAILNVFIPLRGHDLGATNTTIGIVMGVYMLTAMVFRPWAGQIIARVGPIKVLRIILLINACALILYGLTGLEGYFIARVMQGVCTAFFSMSLQLGIIDALPEEHRSEGVSLYSLFSTIPNLVGPLIAVGIWHLDRISIFAIVMIAIALTTTFFGYRVTFASEEPDTRKKVEPLPFNAVTVFAQFFKNKELFNSGLIMIVVSIVFGAVSTFVPLYTVKFGFADAGIFLTIQAIAVVLARIYLRKYIPSDGIWHPVYMVSVLMLLVIASMVVAIGPHVHVMMFYSSAILIGATQALVYPTLTSYLSFVLPKAGRNMLLGLFIACADLGVSLGGSLMGPISDLVGXXXXXXXXXLRYACCNYDVNERIKKCTTKIIVDSVEVMESNL
;
A
#
# COMPACT_ATOMS: atom_id res chain seq x y z
N MET A 1 20.38 24.65 -1.85
CA MET A 1 19.24 23.86 -1.35
C MET A 1 19.68 23.26 -0.02
N LYS A 2 18.96 23.59 1.05
CA LYS A 2 19.21 23.10 2.41
C LYS A 2 18.03 22.23 2.85
N GLY A 3 18.22 21.46 3.91
CA GLY A 3 17.15 20.61 4.45
C GLY A 3 16.85 19.39 3.60
N ALA A 4 15.56 18.95 3.57
CA ALA A 4 15.11 17.73 2.91
C ALA A 4 15.26 17.74 1.38
N MET A 5 15.42 18.92 0.76
CA MET A 5 15.63 19.06 -0.70
C MET A 5 17.10 19.12 -1.11
N ALA A 6 18.04 18.93 -0.16
CA ALA A 6 19.46 18.91 -0.47
C ALA A 6 19.83 17.75 -1.42
N TRP A 7 20.87 17.94 -2.24
CA TRP A 7 21.24 17.00 -3.31
C TRP A 7 21.40 15.54 -2.86
N PRO A 8 21.99 15.24 -1.69
CA PRO A 8 22.05 13.83 -1.23
C PRO A 8 20.68 13.19 -1.06
N PHE A 9 19.71 13.93 -0.51
CA PHE A 9 18.33 13.41 -0.30
C PHE A 9 17.57 13.32 -1.61
N LEU A 10 17.75 14.26 -2.53
CA LEU A 10 17.15 14.22 -3.86
C LEU A 10 17.55 12.93 -4.61
N ARG A 11 18.81 12.49 -4.46
CA ARG A 11 19.28 11.21 -5.01
C ARG A 11 18.49 10.01 -4.44
N LEU A 12 18.16 10.04 -3.14
CA LEU A 12 17.37 8.99 -2.50
C LEU A 12 15.94 8.97 -3.05
N TYR A 13 15.34 10.15 -3.25
CA TYR A 13 13.98 10.24 -3.82
C TYR A 13 13.96 9.77 -5.28
N ILE A 14 14.95 10.12 -6.08
CA ILE A 14 15.09 9.64 -7.46
C ILE A 14 15.25 8.11 -7.48
N LEU A 15 16.07 7.57 -6.57
CA LEU A 15 16.22 6.11 -6.44
C LEU A 15 14.88 5.45 -6.07
N THR A 16 14.08 6.08 -5.20
CA THR A 16 12.74 5.61 -4.84
C THR A 16 11.84 5.55 -6.07
N LEU A 17 11.82 6.63 -6.86
CA LEU A 17 11.05 6.71 -8.10
C LEU A 17 11.47 5.58 -9.07
N MET A 18 12.77 5.41 -9.29
CA MET A 18 13.29 4.37 -10.19
C MET A 18 12.89 2.96 -9.72
N PHE A 19 13.04 2.69 -8.42
CA PHE A 19 12.71 1.37 -7.84
C PHE A 19 11.22 1.03 -8.02
N PHE A 20 10.33 1.97 -7.68
CA PHE A 20 8.88 1.73 -7.78
C PHE A 20 8.33 1.81 -9.21
N SER A 21 9.09 2.37 -10.18
CA SER A 21 8.69 2.39 -11.59
C SER A 21 8.51 0.99 -12.17
N ALA A 22 9.43 0.07 -11.87
CA ALA A 22 9.29 -1.34 -12.28
C ALA A 22 7.99 -1.93 -11.74
N ASN A 23 7.72 -1.72 -10.44
CA ASN A 23 6.53 -2.29 -9.80
C ASN A 23 5.22 -1.71 -10.38
N ALA A 24 5.20 -0.42 -10.71
CA ALA A 24 4.03 0.24 -11.30
C ALA A 24 3.71 -0.34 -12.69
N ILE A 25 4.73 -0.67 -13.49
CA ILE A 25 4.58 -1.34 -14.79
C ILE A 25 4.11 -2.79 -14.58
N LEU A 26 4.78 -3.53 -13.69
CA LEU A 26 4.51 -4.95 -13.44
C LEU A 26 3.09 -5.19 -12.90
N ASN A 27 2.54 -4.27 -12.12
CA ASN A 27 1.19 -4.39 -11.55
C ASN A 27 0.10 -4.45 -12.63
N VAL A 28 0.36 -3.90 -13.81
CA VAL A 28 -0.57 -3.93 -14.95
C VAL A 28 -0.15 -4.99 -15.98
N PHE A 29 1.14 -5.08 -16.26
CA PHE A 29 1.65 -5.98 -17.30
C PHE A 29 1.46 -7.45 -16.93
N ILE A 30 1.70 -7.84 -15.67
CA ILE A 30 1.59 -9.26 -15.26
C ILE A 30 0.15 -9.80 -15.40
N PRO A 31 -0.90 -9.10 -14.93
CA PRO A 31 -2.27 -9.58 -15.19
C PRO A 31 -2.59 -9.73 -16.67
N LEU A 32 -2.25 -8.74 -17.49
CA LEU A 32 -2.50 -8.79 -18.94
C LEU A 32 -1.75 -9.96 -19.60
N ARG A 33 -0.47 -10.10 -19.30
CA ARG A 33 0.35 -11.19 -19.86
C ARG A 33 -0.10 -12.56 -19.33
N GLY A 34 -0.49 -12.65 -18.08
CA GLY A 34 -1.05 -13.89 -17.50
C GLY A 34 -2.30 -14.33 -18.25
N HIS A 35 -3.18 -13.39 -18.56
CA HIS A 35 -4.39 -13.64 -19.36
C HIS A 35 -4.02 -14.18 -20.77
N ASP A 36 -3.06 -13.55 -21.46
CA ASP A 36 -2.61 -13.98 -22.78
C ASP A 36 -2.01 -15.40 -22.78
N LEU A 37 -1.37 -15.76 -21.64
CA LEU A 37 -0.80 -17.11 -21.45
C LEU A 37 -1.87 -18.14 -21.03
N GLY A 38 -3.14 -17.74 -20.95
CA GLY A 38 -4.25 -18.63 -20.60
C GLY A 38 -4.36 -18.94 -19.11
N ALA A 39 -3.71 -18.15 -18.25
CA ALA A 39 -3.80 -18.35 -16.79
C ALA A 39 -5.19 -18.00 -16.27
N THR A 40 -5.66 -18.74 -15.27
CA THR A 40 -6.91 -18.43 -14.56
C THR A 40 -6.72 -17.15 -13.74
N ASN A 41 -7.83 -16.46 -13.42
CA ASN A 41 -7.79 -15.29 -12.53
C ASN A 41 -7.22 -15.67 -11.15
N THR A 42 -7.46 -16.89 -10.70
CA THR A 42 -6.86 -17.46 -9.48
C THR A 42 -5.34 -17.43 -9.54
N THR A 43 -4.76 -17.96 -10.62
CA THR A 43 -3.29 -18.01 -10.79
C THR A 43 -2.70 -16.59 -10.84
N ILE A 44 -3.31 -15.71 -11.64
CA ILE A 44 -2.89 -14.31 -11.74
C ILE A 44 -2.97 -13.62 -10.36
N GLY A 45 -4.07 -13.82 -9.65
CA GLY A 45 -4.28 -13.24 -8.31
C GLY A 45 -3.24 -13.71 -7.30
N ILE A 46 -2.87 -15.00 -7.32
CA ILE A 46 -1.81 -15.56 -6.46
C ILE A 46 -0.46 -14.90 -6.77
N VAL A 47 -0.10 -14.81 -8.06
CA VAL A 47 1.17 -14.18 -8.50
C VAL A 47 1.21 -12.71 -8.06
N MET A 48 0.09 -12.00 -8.16
CA MET A 48 0.01 -10.59 -7.75
C MET A 48 0.05 -10.45 -6.21
N GLY A 49 -0.70 -11.28 -5.50
CA GLY A 49 -0.83 -11.23 -4.04
C GLY A 49 0.45 -11.59 -3.29
N VAL A 50 1.23 -12.55 -3.82
CA VAL A 50 2.44 -13.02 -3.14
C VAL A 50 3.48 -11.91 -2.93
N TYR A 51 3.52 -10.91 -3.79
CA TYR A 51 4.41 -9.75 -3.66
C TYR A 51 4.19 -9.01 -2.33
N MET A 52 2.96 -8.60 -2.05
CA MET A 52 2.64 -7.86 -0.81
C MET A 52 2.66 -8.78 0.42
N LEU A 53 2.25 -10.04 0.26
CA LEU A 53 2.36 -11.03 1.33
C LEU A 53 3.82 -11.19 1.79
N THR A 54 4.73 -11.33 0.83
CA THR A 54 6.16 -11.46 1.13
C THR A 54 6.70 -10.18 1.78
N ALA A 55 6.32 -9.01 1.27
CA ALA A 55 6.73 -7.73 1.85
C ALA A 55 6.26 -7.63 3.32
N MET A 56 4.99 -7.97 3.58
CA MET A 56 4.41 -7.98 4.93
C MET A 56 5.23 -8.87 5.89
N VAL A 57 5.49 -10.10 5.44
CA VAL A 57 6.22 -11.10 6.26
C VAL A 57 7.63 -10.60 6.60
N PHE A 58 8.35 -10.02 5.64
CA PHE A 58 9.75 -9.64 5.82
C PHE A 58 9.96 -8.26 6.47
N ARG A 59 8.93 -7.37 6.56
CA ARG A 59 9.07 -6.03 7.17
C ARG A 59 9.63 -6.05 8.60
N PRO A 60 9.18 -6.93 9.52
CA PRO A 60 9.73 -6.93 10.87
C PRO A 60 11.22 -7.25 10.92
N TRP A 61 11.68 -8.20 10.10
CA TRP A 61 13.11 -8.54 10.04
C TRP A 61 13.94 -7.46 9.34
N ALA A 62 13.35 -6.76 8.36
CA ALA A 62 14.04 -5.69 7.63
C ALA A 62 14.55 -4.61 8.60
N GLY A 63 13.70 -4.14 9.51
CA GLY A 63 14.09 -3.14 10.51
C GLY A 63 15.27 -3.58 11.37
N GLN A 64 15.27 -4.84 11.84
CA GLN A 64 16.34 -5.40 12.68
C GLN A 64 17.65 -5.55 11.92
N ILE A 65 17.60 -6.10 10.71
CA ILE A 65 18.79 -6.33 9.88
C ILE A 65 19.42 -4.99 9.51
N ILE A 66 18.59 -4.00 9.16
CA ILE A 66 19.07 -2.63 8.83
C ILE A 66 19.75 -1.99 10.04
N ALA A 67 19.19 -2.16 11.24
CA ALA A 67 19.78 -1.61 12.46
C ALA A 67 21.15 -2.24 12.77
N ARG A 68 21.36 -3.52 12.44
CA ARG A 68 22.63 -4.23 12.68
C ARG A 68 23.67 -4.00 11.58
N VAL A 69 23.26 -4.06 10.33
CA VAL A 69 24.16 -4.08 9.15
C VAL A 69 24.40 -2.68 8.59
N GLY A 70 23.44 -1.79 8.81
CA GLY A 70 23.42 -0.43 8.27
C GLY A 70 22.60 -0.32 6.99
N PRO A 71 21.91 0.81 6.79
CA PRO A 71 20.96 0.97 5.69
C PRO A 71 21.62 0.92 4.30
N ILE A 72 22.85 1.47 4.13
CA ILE A 72 23.54 1.48 2.82
C ILE A 72 23.92 0.09 2.36
N LYS A 73 24.50 -0.73 3.26
CA LYS A 73 24.92 -2.10 2.90
C LYS A 73 23.73 -2.96 2.51
N VAL A 74 22.65 -2.88 3.31
CA VAL A 74 21.40 -3.59 3.02
C VAL A 74 20.83 -3.10 1.68
N LEU A 75 20.78 -1.78 1.46
CA LEU A 75 20.25 -1.20 0.22
C LEU A 75 20.98 -1.75 -1.02
N ARG A 76 22.32 -1.80 -1.00
CA ARG A 76 23.12 -2.31 -2.14
C ARG A 76 22.82 -3.76 -2.45
N ILE A 77 22.73 -4.61 -1.42
CA ILE A 77 22.41 -6.05 -1.58
C ILE A 77 21.00 -6.20 -2.18
N ILE A 78 20.05 -5.46 -1.65
CA ILE A 78 18.65 -5.53 -2.08
C ILE A 78 18.48 -5.05 -3.53
N LEU A 79 19.23 -4.04 -3.95
CA LEU A 79 19.19 -3.56 -5.34
C LEU A 79 19.71 -4.64 -6.33
N LEU A 80 20.74 -5.41 -5.93
CA LEU A 80 21.22 -6.53 -6.75
C LEU A 80 20.17 -7.64 -6.85
N ILE A 81 19.55 -8.02 -5.72
CA ILE A 81 18.48 -9.03 -5.70
C ILE A 81 17.29 -8.56 -6.56
N ASN A 82 16.93 -7.27 -6.45
CA ASN A 82 15.85 -6.69 -7.24
C ASN A 82 16.19 -6.71 -8.74
N ALA A 83 17.45 -6.43 -9.11
CA ALA A 83 17.89 -6.51 -10.50
C ALA A 83 17.72 -7.94 -11.03
N CYS A 84 18.13 -8.96 -10.26
CA CYS A 84 17.93 -10.36 -10.63
C CYS A 84 16.44 -10.67 -10.83
N ALA A 85 15.58 -10.19 -9.94
CA ALA A 85 14.12 -10.37 -10.06
C ALA A 85 13.57 -9.71 -11.33
N LEU A 86 14.02 -8.50 -11.66
CA LEU A 86 13.56 -7.78 -12.86
C LEU A 86 14.03 -8.48 -14.16
N ILE A 87 15.24 -9.01 -14.17
CA ILE A 87 15.77 -9.78 -15.30
C ILE A 87 14.96 -11.07 -15.47
N LEU A 88 14.61 -11.73 -14.36
CA LEU A 88 13.83 -12.96 -14.39
C LEU A 88 12.48 -12.78 -15.08
N TYR A 89 11.80 -11.63 -14.92
CA TYR A 89 10.55 -11.34 -15.65
C TYR A 89 10.73 -11.33 -17.17
N GLY A 90 11.87 -10.87 -17.64
CA GLY A 90 12.17 -10.82 -19.08
C GLY A 90 12.51 -12.18 -19.70
N LEU A 91 12.95 -13.13 -18.86
CA LEU A 91 13.49 -14.43 -19.33
C LEU A 91 12.52 -15.60 -19.13
N THR A 92 11.44 -15.41 -18.34
CA THR A 92 10.59 -16.53 -17.91
C THR A 92 9.11 -16.26 -18.19
N GLY A 93 8.29 -17.29 -18.00
CA GLY A 93 6.85 -17.20 -18.01
C GLY A 93 6.27 -17.07 -16.59
N LEU A 94 5.03 -17.47 -16.42
CA LEU A 94 4.22 -17.22 -15.22
C LEU A 94 4.83 -17.81 -13.93
N GLU A 95 5.46 -18.97 -14.02
CA GLU A 95 6.15 -19.59 -12.86
C GLU A 95 7.32 -18.74 -12.38
N GLY A 96 8.12 -18.24 -13.31
CA GLY A 96 9.22 -17.32 -12.99
C GLY A 96 8.69 -15.99 -12.44
N TYR A 97 7.53 -15.52 -12.92
CA TYR A 97 6.88 -14.31 -12.40
C TYR A 97 6.53 -14.47 -10.90
N PHE A 98 6.06 -15.66 -10.49
CA PHE A 98 5.80 -15.94 -9.08
C PHE A 98 7.08 -15.80 -8.25
N ILE A 99 8.18 -16.44 -8.68
CA ILE A 99 9.48 -16.39 -7.99
C ILE A 99 9.98 -14.92 -7.92
N ALA A 100 9.92 -14.22 -9.06
CA ALA A 100 10.34 -12.82 -9.15
C ALA A 100 9.51 -11.91 -8.22
N ARG A 101 8.19 -12.16 -8.10
CA ARG A 101 7.30 -11.43 -7.17
C ARG A 101 7.67 -11.68 -5.71
N VAL A 102 8.01 -12.93 -5.34
CA VAL A 102 8.53 -13.23 -3.99
C VAL A 102 9.82 -12.45 -3.73
N MET A 103 10.78 -12.50 -4.66
CA MET A 103 12.04 -11.75 -4.55
C MET A 103 11.79 -10.25 -4.41
N GLN A 104 10.91 -9.68 -5.25
CA GLN A 104 10.55 -8.26 -5.19
C GLN A 104 9.87 -7.88 -3.87
N GLY A 105 9.02 -8.75 -3.32
CA GLY A 105 8.37 -8.53 -2.02
C GLY A 105 9.42 -8.36 -0.91
N VAL A 106 10.41 -9.26 -0.85
CA VAL A 106 11.56 -9.12 0.06
C VAL A 106 12.27 -7.78 -0.19
N CYS A 107 12.60 -7.50 -1.45
CA CYS A 107 13.32 -6.26 -1.82
C CYS A 107 12.55 -5.01 -1.39
N THR A 108 11.23 -4.99 -1.57
CA THR A 108 10.37 -3.84 -1.21
C THR A 108 10.35 -3.62 0.30
N ALA A 109 10.25 -4.69 1.11
CA ALA A 109 10.30 -4.57 2.56
C ALA A 109 11.58 -3.91 3.04
N PHE A 110 12.72 -4.41 2.57
CA PHE A 110 14.04 -3.90 2.96
C PHE A 110 14.33 -2.52 2.37
N PHE A 111 14.01 -2.29 1.10
CA PHE A 111 14.23 -1.02 0.40
C PHE A 111 13.49 0.13 1.09
N SER A 112 12.18 -0.05 1.31
CA SER A 112 11.35 0.99 1.93
C SER A 112 11.83 1.34 3.34
N MET A 113 12.17 0.33 4.14
CA MET A 113 12.70 0.54 5.50
C MET A 113 14.08 1.19 5.48
N SER A 114 14.99 0.75 4.59
CA SER A 114 16.35 1.33 4.49
C SER A 114 16.29 2.82 4.13
N LEU A 115 15.43 3.18 3.17
CA LEU A 115 15.33 4.59 2.75
C LEU A 115 14.63 5.44 3.80
N GLN A 116 13.51 4.98 4.38
CA GLN A 116 12.81 5.74 5.40
C GLN A 116 13.70 5.99 6.63
N LEU A 117 14.33 4.94 7.16
CA LEU A 117 15.24 5.07 8.30
C LEU A 117 16.44 5.93 7.94
N GLY A 118 17.07 5.72 6.78
CA GLY A 118 18.20 6.51 6.33
C GLY A 118 17.87 8.00 6.18
N ILE A 119 16.69 8.35 5.68
CA ILE A 119 16.21 9.72 5.55
C ILE A 119 15.97 10.33 6.94
N ILE A 120 15.29 9.59 7.83
CA ILE A 120 14.97 10.06 9.19
C ILE A 120 16.24 10.29 9.99
N ASP A 121 17.21 9.38 9.93
CA ASP A 121 18.46 9.46 10.70
C ASP A 121 19.39 10.57 10.18
N ALA A 122 19.35 10.84 8.88
CA ALA A 122 20.23 11.82 8.25
C ALA A 122 19.70 13.26 8.27
N LEU A 123 18.40 13.45 8.58
CA LEU A 123 17.77 14.78 8.61
C LEU A 123 17.63 15.32 10.04
N PRO A 124 17.88 16.64 10.24
CA PRO A 124 17.48 17.30 11.48
C PRO A 124 15.99 17.11 11.77
N GLU A 125 15.60 17.09 13.04
CA GLU A 125 14.23 16.82 13.48
C GLU A 125 13.18 17.67 12.76
N GLU A 126 13.49 18.95 12.53
CA GLU A 126 12.63 19.93 11.85
C GLU A 126 12.26 19.52 10.42
N HIS A 127 13.13 18.79 9.72
CA HIS A 127 13.00 18.42 8.31
C HIS A 127 12.60 16.95 8.09
N ARG A 128 12.50 16.13 9.15
CA ARG A 128 12.17 14.69 9.03
C ARG A 128 10.82 14.45 8.38
N SER A 129 9.80 15.19 8.80
CA SER A 129 8.45 15.08 8.25
C SER A 129 8.42 15.42 6.75
N GLU A 130 9.14 16.48 6.37
CA GLU A 130 9.29 16.88 4.96
C GLU A 130 9.99 15.77 4.14
N GLY A 131 11.06 15.19 4.67
CA GLY A 131 11.80 14.11 4.01
C GLY A 131 10.94 12.86 3.78
N VAL A 132 10.18 12.43 4.79
CA VAL A 132 9.28 11.28 4.69
C VAL A 132 8.13 11.58 3.70
N SER A 133 7.63 12.81 3.70
CA SER A 133 6.58 13.24 2.75
C SER A 133 7.09 13.19 1.30
N LEU A 134 8.32 13.68 1.05
CA LEU A 134 8.96 13.62 -0.27
C LEU A 134 9.20 12.16 -0.71
N TYR A 135 9.68 11.31 0.20
CA TYR A 135 9.81 9.87 -0.08
C TYR A 135 8.47 9.27 -0.54
N SER A 136 7.40 9.56 0.20
CA SER A 136 6.05 9.08 -0.12
C SER A 136 5.56 9.59 -1.48
N LEU A 137 5.83 10.85 -1.79
CA LEU A 137 5.49 11.44 -3.09
C LEU A 137 6.24 10.72 -4.23
N PHE A 138 7.56 10.57 -4.12
CA PHE A 138 8.39 9.93 -5.15
C PHE A 138 8.08 8.43 -5.31
N SER A 139 7.59 7.76 -4.27
CA SER A 139 7.13 6.37 -4.37
C SER A 139 5.75 6.25 -5.07
N THR A 140 4.97 7.33 -5.10
CA THR A 140 3.63 7.36 -5.71
C THR A 140 3.67 7.80 -7.19
N ILE A 141 4.59 8.68 -7.57
CA ILE A 141 4.72 9.20 -8.95
C ILE A 141 4.73 8.09 -10.02
N PRO A 142 5.45 6.96 -9.84
CA PRO A 142 5.42 5.89 -10.85
C PRO A 142 4.03 5.37 -11.19
N ASN A 143 3.09 5.41 -10.25
CA ASN A 143 1.72 4.95 -10.49
C ASN A 143 0.92 5.89 -11.42
N LEU A 144 1.43 7.10 -11.70
CA LEU A 144 0.81 8.00 -12.68
C LEU A 144 1.11 7.58 -14.13
N VAL A 145 2.30 7.06 -14.37
CA VAL A 145 2.80 6.81 -15.72
C VAL A 145 2.96 5.30 -16.01
N GLY A 146 3.27 4.52 -14.97
CA GLY A 146 3.52 3.07 -15.08
C GLY A 146 2.41 2.30 -15.79
N PRO A 147 1.13 2.50 -15.43
CA PRO A 147 0.03 1.80 -16.11
C PRO A 147 -0.04 2.09 -17.61
N LEU A 148 0.18 3.34 -18.02
CA LEU A 148 0.17 3.72 -19.46
C LEU A 148 1.34 3.04 -20.20
N ILE A 149 2.52 3.03 -19.59
CA ILE A 149 3.70 2.35 -20.15
C ILE A 149 3.41 0.84 -20.28
N ALA A 150 2.83 0.22 -19.25
CA ALA A 150 2.52 -1.21 -19.23
C ALA A 150 1.57 -1.60 -20.36
N VAL A 151 0.47 -0.85 -20.51
CA VAL A 151 -0.54 -1.09 -21.55
C VAL A 151 0.09 -0.83 -22.93
N GLY A 152 0.88 0.25 -23.08
CA GLY A 152 1.60 0.54 -24.31
C GLY A 152 2.54 -0.60 -24.73
N ILE A 153 3.32 -1.15 -23.79
CA ILE A 153 4.19 -2.30 -24.05
C ILE A 153 3.35 -3.53 -24.43
N TRP A 154 2.24 -3.77 -23.74
CA TRP A 154 1.36 -4.91 -23.99
C TRP A 154 0.76 -4.85 -25.41
N HIS A 155 0.29 -3.67 -25.85
CA HIS A 155 -0.27 -3.47 -27.21
C HIS A 155 0.75 -3.70 -28.33
N LEU A 156 2.05 -3.53 -28.06
CA LEU A 156 3.09 -3.79 -29.05
C LEU A 156 3.29 -5.29 -29.29
N ASP A 157 2.76 -6.14 -28.42
CA ASP A 157 2.84 -7.61 -28.47
C ASP A 157 4.27 -8.13 -28.67
N ARG A 158 5.25 -7.44 -28.10
CA ARG A 158 6.68 -7.80 -28.18
C ARG A 158 7.26 -7.94 -26.78
N ILE A 159 7.34 -9.18 -26.31
CA ILE A 159 7.91 -9.49 -24.98
C ILE A 159 9.36 -8.98 -24.84
N SER A 160 10.09 -8.88 -25.97
CA SER A 160 11.46 -8.34 -25.97
C SER A 160 11.52 -6.88 -25.51
N ILE A 161 10.52 -6.06 -25.85
CA ILE A 161 10.46 -4.66 -25.40
C ILE A 161 10.26 -4.61 -23.87
N PHE A 162 9.36 -5.44 -23.35
CA PHE A 162 9.16 -5.57 -21.91
C PHE A 162 10.46 -5.98 -21.19
N ALA A 163 11.15 -7.00 -21.72
CA ALA A 163 12.42 -7.48 -21.16
C ALA A 163 13.49 -6.37 -21.16
N ILE A 164 13.61 -5.64 -22.27
CA ILE A 164 14.57 -4.51 -22.40
C ILE A 164 14.24 -3.43 -21.34
N VAL A 165 12.96 -3.07 -21.17
CA VAL A 165 12.54 -2.05 -20.20
C VAL A 165 12.86 -2.51 -18.78
N MET A 166 12.56 -3.77 -18.41
CA MET A 166 12.86 -4.31 -17.09
C MET A 166 14.37 -4.36 -16.83
N ILE A 167 15.17 -4.80 -17.79
CA ILE A 167 16.63 -4.84 -17.69
C ILE A 167 17.19 -3.41 -17.57
N ALA A 168 16.69 -2.47 -18.37
CA ALA A 168 17.12 -1.07 -18.30
C ALA A 168 16.84 -0.47 -16.91
N ILE A 169 15.64 -0.70 -16.36
CA ILE A 169 15.29 -0.25 -15.00
C ILE A 169 16.20 -0.93 -13.96
N ALA A 170 16.45 -2.25 -14.10
CA ALA A 170 17.32 -3.02 -13.21
C ALA A 170 18.72 -2.42 -13.15
N LEU A 171 19.33 -2.21 -14.32
CA LEU A 171 20.71 -1.71 -14.44
C LEU A 171 20.81 -0.26 -13.93
N THR A 172 19.89 0.61 -14.38
CA THR A 172 19.92 2.04 -13.99
C THR A 172 19.67 2.21 -12.49
N THR A 173 18.72 1.48 -11.92
CA THR A 173 18.41 1.54 -10.47
C THR A 173 19.59 1.04 -9.64
N THR A 174 20.20 -0.07 -10.05
CA THR A 174 21.35 -0.66 -9.34
C THR A 174 22.56 0.25 -9.42
N PHE A 175 22.92 0.71 -10.62
CA PHE A 175 24.05 1.59 -10.85
C PHE A 175 23.90 2.90 -10.07
N PHE A 176 22.72 3.51 -10.15
CA PHE A 176 22.43 4.75 -9.43
C PHE A 176 22.46 4.52 -7.91
N GLY A 177 21.86 3.44 -7.44
CA GLY A 177 21.81 3.11 -6.01
C GLY A 177 23.17 2.80 -5.40
N TYR A 178 24.10 2.23 -6.17
CA TYR A 178 25.47 2.00 -5.71
C TYR A 178 26.22 3.30 -5.44
N ARG A 179 25.89 4.38 -6.14
CA ARG A 179 26.48 5.71 -5.99
C ARG A 179 25.83 6.56 -4.89
N VAL A 180 24.73 6.08 -4.33
CA VAL A 180 24.03 6.80 -3.26
C VAL A 180 24.76 6.57 -1.93
N THR A 181 24.87 7.64 -1.16
CA THR A 181 25.38 7.64 0.23
C THR A 181 24.44 8.46 1.10
N PHE A 182 24.28 8.08 2.35
CA PHE A 182 23.59 8.93 3.34
C PHE A 182 24.59 9.96 3.87
N ALA A 183 24.13 11.20 4.06
CA ALA A 183 24.99 12.35 4.38
C ALA A 183 25.67 12.30 5.75
N SER A 184 25.35 11.33 6.58
CA SER A 184 25.88 11.17 7.94
C SER A 184 26.62 9.85 8.13
N GLU A 185 27.69 9.63 7.36
CA GLU A 185 28.65 8.55 7.67
C GLU A 185 29.76 9.06 8.61
N GLU A 186 29.41 9.53 9.81
CA GLU A 186 30.35 9.50 10.92
C GLU A 186 30.18 8.19 11.67
N PRO A 187 31.23 7.35 11.74
CA PRO A 187 31.07 5.96 12.21
C PRO A 187 30.80 5.77 13.71
N ASP A 188 30.85 6.82 14.53
CA ASP A 188 31.17 6.59 15.94
C ASP A 188 30.16 7.06 17.00
N THR A 189 28.99 7.54 16.64
CA THR A 189 28.02 7.98 17.66
C THR A 189 26.63 7.36 17.56
N ARG A 190 26.48 6.27 16.82
CA ARG A 190 25.24 5.51 16.93
C ARG A 190 25.20 4.92 18.35
N LYS A 191 24.39 5.53 19.22
CA LYS A 191 23.91 4.81 20.39
C LYS A 191 23.45 3.47 19.87
N LYS A 192 24.15 2.39 20.26
CA LYS A 192 23.70 1.04 20.03
C LYS A 192 22.34 0.93 20.73
N VAL A 193 21.29 1.28 19.99
CA VAL A 193 19.94 0.92 20.42
C VAL A 193 20.00 -0.61 20.44
N GLU A 194 20.12 -1.17 21.62
CA GLU A 194 19.99 -2.62 21.76
C GLU A 194 18.69 -3.00 21.07
N PRO A 195 18.76 -3.85 20.04
CA PRO A 195 17.53 -4.27 19.39
C PRO A 195 16.72 -5.00 20.46
N LEU A 196 15.59 -4.44 20.84
CA LEU A 196 14.63 -5.15 21.67
C LEU A 196 14.47 -6.55 21.07
N PRO A 197 14.56 -7.60 21.88
CA PRO A 197 14.41 -8.95 21.34
C PRO A 197 13.06 -9.03 20.64
N PHE A 198 13.10 -9.11 19.31
CA PHE A 198 11.89 -9.20 18.50
C PHE A 198 11.33 -10.61 18.67
N ASN A 199 10.31 -10.69 19.48
CA ASN A 199 9.49 -11.88 19.55
C ASN A 199 8.24 -11.62 18.70
N ALA A 200 8.20 -12.18 17.50
CA ALA A 200 7.09 -12.03 16.58
C ALA A 200 5.75 -12.37 17.27
N VAL A 201 5.74 -13.41 18.10
CA VAL A 201 4.56 -13.83 18.85
C VAL A 201 4.08 -12.71 19.79
N THR A 202 5.00 -12.06 20.49
CA THR A 202 4.66 -10.94 21.40
C THR A 202 4.11 -9.75 20.63
N VAL A 203 4.68 -9.45 19.48
CA VAL A 203 4.25 -8.33 18.62
C VAL A 203 2.85 -8.61 18.07
N PHE A 204 2.60 -9.81 17.56
CA PHE A 204 1.26 -10.21 17.11
C PHE A 204 0.25 -10.24 18.26
N ALA A 205 0.67 -10.69 19.45
CA ALA A 205 -0.19 -10.67 20.65
C ALA A 205 -0.61 -9.24 21.01
N GLN A 206 0.30 -8.27 20.88
CA GLN A 206 -0.01 -6.85 21.11
C GLN A 206 -1.05 -6.30 20.12
N PHE A 207 -1.04 -6.78 18.87
CA PHE A 207 -2.03 -6.41 17.86
C PHE A 207 -3.45 -6.77 18.35
N PHE A 208 -3.62 -8.00 18.85
CA PHE A 208 -4.93 -8.46 19.33
C PHE A 208 -5.33 -7.85 20.68
N LYS A 209 -4.36 -7.48 21.53
CA LYS A 209 -4.62 -6.86 22.85
C LYS A 209 -5.04 -5.40 22.72
N ASN A 210 -4.56 -4.69 21.70
CA ASN A 210 -4.88 -3.26 21.54
C ASN A 210 -6.09 -3.11 20.60
N LYS A 211 -7.25 -2.85 21.21
CA LYS A 211 -8.54 -2.73 20.54
C LYS A 211 -8.53 -1.70 19.40
N GLU A 212 -7.88 -0.55 19.62
CA GLU A 212 -7.84 0.54 18.63
C GLU A 212 -6.99 0.15 17.42
N LEU A 213 -5.85 -0.50 17.67
CA LEU A 213 -4.97 -1.01 16.62
C LEU A 213 -5.67 -2.14 15.83
N PHE A 214 -6.34 -3.05 16.53
CA PHE A 214 -7.07 -4.17 15.91
C PHE A 214 -8.19 -3.67 14.99
N ASN A 215 -9.03 -2.75 15.50
CA ASN A 215 -10.15 -2.20 14.72
C ASN A 215 -9.66 -1.42 13.50
N SER A 216 -8.66 -0.54 13.69
CA SER A 216 -8.07 0.23 12.59
C SER A 216 -7.38 -0.69 11.56
N GLY A 217 -6.68 -1.72 12.04
CA GLY A 217 -6.04 -2.74 11.19
C GLY A 217 -7.06 -3.52 10.37
N LEU A 218 -8.18 -3.90 10.98
CA LEU A 218 -9.24 -4.63 10.29
C LEU A 218 -9.90 -3.77 9.19
N ILE A 219 -10.20 -2.49 9.49
CA ILE A 219 -10.69 -1.55 8.47
C ILE A 219 -9.67 -1.45 7.32
N MET A 220 -8.38 -1.31 7.68
CA MET A 220 -7.32 -1.18 6.67
C MET A 220 -7.21 -2.43 5.79
N ILE A 221 -7.32 -3.64 6.37
CA ILE A 221 -7.33 -4.91 5.61
C ILE A 221 -8.48 -4.89 4.59
N VAL A 222 -9.71 -4.60 5.04
CA VAL A 222 -10.92 -4.62 4.17
C VAL A 222 -10.78 -3.63 3.03
N VAL A 223 -10.36 -2.40 3.31
CA VAL A 223 -10.18 -1.35 2.31
C VAL A 223 -9.07 -1.74 1.32
N SER A 224 -7.96 -2.28 1.83
CA SER A 224 -6.82 -2.70 1.01
C SER A 224 -7.16 -3.91 0.13
N ILE A 225 -8.07 -4.79 0.55
CA ILE A 225 -8.58 -5.88 -0.31
C ILE A 225 -9.21 -5.27 -1.59
N VAL A 226 -10.02 -4.23 -1.45
CA VAL A 226 -10.64 -3.56 -2.61
C VAL A 226 -9.55 -2.96 -3.51
N PHE A 227 -8.58 -2.26 -2.93
CA PHE A 227 -7.49 -1.64 -3.72
C PHE A 227 -6.63 -2.70 -4.43
N GLY A 228 -6.33 -3.81 -3.76
CA GLY A 228 -5.60 -4.95 -4.35
C GLY A 228 -6.38 -5.60 -5.49
N ALA A 229 -7.68 -5.79 -5.30
CA ALA A 229 -8.58 -6.34 -6.33
C ALA A 229 -8.64 -5.41 -7.55
N VAL A 230 -8.80 -4.11 -7.35
CA VAL A 230 -8.86 -3.10 -8.43
C VAL A 230 -7.55 -3.12 -9.22
N SER A 231 -6.41 -3.04 -8.53
CA SER A 231 -5.10 -2.98 -9.22
C SER A 231 -4.79 -4.25 -10.02
N THR A 232 -5.29 -5.42 -9.57
CA THR A 232 -5.03 -6.72 -10.22
C THR A 232 -6.02 -6.99 -11.36
N PHE A 233 -7.32 -6.72 -11.14
CA PHE A 233 -8.38 -7.21 -12.02
C PHE A 233 -8.96 -6.16 -12.96
N VAL A 234 -8.77 -4.86 -12.74
CA VAL A 234 -9.19 -3.82 -13.72
C VAL A 234 -8.53 -4.04 -15.08
N PRO A 235 -7.21 -4.36 -15.19
CA PRO A 235 -6.64 -4.67 -16.50
C PRO A 235 -7.33 -5.83 -17.22
N LEU A 236 -7.64 -6.91 -16.50
CA LEU A 236 -8.33 -8.07 -17.05
C LEU A 236 -9.78 -7.74 -17.44
N TYR A 237 -10.44 -6.94 -16.62
CA TYR A 237 -11.83 -6.52 -16.82
C TYR A 237 -11.99 -5.70 -18.10
N THR A 238 -11.07 -4.76 -18.34
CA THR A 238 -11.11 -3.91 -19.55
C THR A 238 -10.85 -4.74 -20.82
N VAL A 239 -9.95 -5.71 -20.76
CA VAL A 239 -9.68 -6.62 -21.90
C VAL A 239 -10.92 -7.48 -22.17
N LYS A 240 -11.52 -8.07 -21.14
CA LYS A 240 -12.69 -8.96 -21.28
C LYS A 240 -13.88 -8.26 -21.96
N PHE A 241 -14.16 -7.01 -21.60
CA PHE A 241 -15.31 -6.29 -22.12
C PHE A 241 -14.98 -5.37 -23.29
N GLY A 242 -13.71 -5.05 -23.56
CA GLY A 242 -13.25 -4.29 -24.72
C GLY A 242 -13.76 -2.86 -24.82
N PHE A 243 -14.19 -2.24 -23.69
CA PHE A 243 -14.89 -0.93 -23.73
C PHE A 243 -14.03 0.23 -23.19
N ALA A 244 -12.92 -0.06 -22.52
CA ALA A 244 -12.12 0.95 -21.80
C ALA A 244 -10.64 0.53 -21.76
N ASP A 245 -9.78 1.46 -21.38
CA ASP A 245 -8.34 1.25 -21.22
C ASP A 245 -7.95 1.24 -19.74
N ALA A 246 -7.29 0.16 -19.31
CA ALA A 246 -6.83 -0.03 -17.93
C ALA A 246 -5.76 0.99 -17.52
N GLY A 247 -4.87 1.34 -18.44
CA GLY A 247 -3.81 2.33 -18.19
C GLY A 247 -4.41 3.69 -17.85
N ILE A 248 -5.42 4.11 -18.64
CA ILE A 248 -6.15 5.36 -18.40
C ILE A 248 -6.85 5.31 -17.03
N PHE A 249 -7.57 4.22 -16.73
CA PHE A 249 -8.28 4.06 -15.44
C PHE A 249 -7.32 4.22 -14.25
N LEU A 250 -6.23 3.45 -14.25
CA LEU A 250 -5.27 3.45 -13.12
C LEU A 250 -4.51 4.78 -13.02
N THR A 251 -4.25 5.44 -14.16
CA THR A 251 -3.66 6.79 -14.17
C THR A 251 -4.61 7.82 -13.57
N ILE A 252 -5.91 7.80 -13.96
CA ILE A 252 -6.94 8.68 -13.37
C ILE A 252 -7.02 8.43 -11.85
N GLN A 253 -7.02 7.16 -11.42
CA GLN A 253 -7.02 6.80 -10.01
C GLN A 253 -5.81 7.40 -9.28
N ALA A 254 -4.61 7.26 -9.84
CA ALA A 254 -3.37 7.78 -9.24
C ALA A 254 -3.39 9.33 -9.17
N ILE A 255 -3.86 9.99 -10.23
CA ILE A 255 -4.06 11.45 -10.23
C ILE A 255 -5.04 11.85 -9.12
N ALA A 256 -6.15 11.13 -9.00
CA ALA A 256 -7.17 11.39 -7.97
C ALA A 256 -6.58 11.23 -6.55
N VAL A 257 -5.73 10.21 -6.32
CA VAL A 257 -5.01 10.05 -5.04
C VAL A 257 -4.16 11.30 -4.73
N VAL A 258 -3.36 11.76 -5.69
CA VAL A 258 -2.47 12.90 -5.50
C VAL A 258 -3.28 14.19 -5.23
N LEU A 259 -4.28 14.46 -6.07
CA LEU A 259 -5.13 15.65 -5.92
C LEU A 259 -5.91 15.62 -4.60
N ALA A 260 -6.49 14.47 -4.25
CA ALA A 260 -7.22 14.32 -2.99
C ALA A 260 -6.29 14.54 -1.78
N ARG A 261 -5.04 14.04 -1.81
CA ARG A 261 -4.06 14.31 -0.73
C ARG A 261 -3.74 15.79 -0.59
N ILE A 262 -3.68 16.54 -1.70
CA ILE A 262 -3.39 17.99 -1.69
C ILE A 262 -4.59 18.77 -1.17
N TYR A 263 -5.77 18.56 -1.76
CA TYR A 263 -6.96 19.39 -1.52
C TYR A 263 -7.77 18.97 -0.30
N LEU A 264 -7.84 17.64 -0.02
CA LEU A 264 -8.68 17.11 1.05
C LEU A 264 -7.92 16.92 2.37
N ARG A 265 -6.60 17.15 2.44
CA ARG A 265 -5.81 16.97 3.67
C ARG A 265 -6.37 17.76 4.86
N LYS A 266 -6.95 18.93 4.62
CA LYS A 266 -7.52 19.80 5.66
C LYS A 266 -8.79 19.23 6.30
N TYR A 267 -9.44 18.27 5.63
CA TYR A 267 -10.65 17.62 6.13
C TYR A 267 -10.35 16.32 6.87
N ILE A 268 -9.08 15.89 6.89
CA ILE A 268 -8.66 14.66 7.59
C ILE A 268 -8.62 14.98 9.10
N PRO A 269 -9.43 14.29 9.93
CA PRO A 269 -9.38 14.49 11.38
C PRO A 269 -7.99 14.18 11.94
N SER A 270 -7.43 15.11 12.71
CA SER A 270 -6.08 14.99 13.30
C SER A 270 -6.07 15.42 14.76
N ASP A 271 -7.18 15.18 15.46
CA ASP A 271 -7.40 15.54 16.86
C ASP A 271 -7.26 14.35 17.83
N GLY A 272 -6.96 13.16 17.31
CA GLY A 272 -6.84 11.94 18.10
C GLY A 272 -8.19 11.37 18.56
N ILE A 273 -9.30 11.91 18.07
CA ILE A 273 -10.65 11.45 18.40
C ILE A 273 -11.16 10.58 17.25
N TRP A 274 -11.87 9.50 17.58
CA TRP A 274 -12.49 8.64 16.58
C TRP A 274 -13.75 9.32 16.01
N HIS A 275 -13.76 9.55 14.70
CA HIS A 275 -14.88 10.18 13.97
C HIS A 275 -15.66 9.13 13.17
N PRO A 276 -16.67 8.48 13.76
CA PRO A 276 -17.37 7.38 13.08
C PRO A 276 -18.11 7.82 11.81
N VAL A 277 -18.77 8.97 11.85
CA VAL A 277 -19.52 9.51 10.70
C VAL A 277 -18.58 9.73 9.51
N TYR A 278 -17.42 10.34 9.76
CA TYR A 278 -16.42 10.58 8.70
C TYR A 278 -15.94 9.26 8.11
N MET A 279 -15.57 8.28 8.96
CA MET A 279 -15.05 6.99 8.50
C MET A 279 -16.11 6.21 7.71
N VAL A 280 -17.36 6.19 8.21
CA VAL A 280 -18.48 5.53 7.51
C VAL A 280 -18.72 6.21 6.15
N SER A 281 -18.68 7.55 6.08
CA SER A 281 -18.85 8.28 4.81
C SER A 281 -17.78 7.90 3.78
N VAL A 282 -16.51 7.78 4.21
CA VAL A 282 -15.40 7.39 3.33
C VAL A 282 -15.55 5.92 2.88
N LEU A 283 -15.98 5.03 3.78
CA LEU A 283 -16.22 3.61 3.42
C LEU A 283 -17.44 3.47 2.48
N MET A 284 -18.50 4.25 2.68
CA MET A 284 -19.66 4.26 1.77
C MET A 284 -19.27 4.78 0.39
N LEU A 285 -18.37 5.78 0.33
CA LEU A 285 -17.82 6.26 -0.95
C LEU A 285 -17.09 5.11 -1.68
N LEU A 286 -16.32 4.27 -0.96
CA LEU A 286 -15.65 3.11 -1.54
C LEU A 286 -16.65 2.07 -2.06
N VAL A 287 -17.73 1.83 -1.31
CA VAL A 287 -18.81 0.90 -1.73
C VAL A 287 -19.46 1.41 -3.03
N ILE A 288 -19.83 2.69 -3.07
CA ILE A 288 -20.41 3.32 -4.27
C ILE A 288 -19.44 3.20 -5.46
N ALA A 289 -18.16 3.52 -5.24
CA ALA A 289 -17.12 3.42 -6.27
C ALA A 289 -17.03 1.99 -6.83
N SER A 290 -17.06 0.98 -5.95
CA SER A 290 -16.99 -0.43 -6.35
C SER A 290 -18.22 -0.87 -7.15
N MET A 291 -19.40 -0.38 -6.78
CA MET A 291 -20.65 -0.61 -7.55
C MET A 291 -20.55 0.03 -8.94
N VAL A 292 -20.02 1.26 -9.01
CA VAL A 292 -19.86 1.97 -10.28
C VAL A 292 -18.84 1.25 -11.19
N VAL A 293 -17.77 0.65 -10.64
CA VAL A 293 -16.85 -0.21 -11.41
C VAL A 293 -17.61 -1.38 -12.05
N ALA A 294 -18.48 -2.04 -11.27
CA ALA A 294 -19.21 -3.23 -11.72
C ALA A 294 -20.25 -2.90 -12.79
N ILE A 295 -20.96 -1.77 -12.65
CA ILE A 295 -22.07 -1.36 -13.54
C ILE A 295 -21.56 -0.61 -14.78
N GLY A 296 -20.45 0.09 -14.68
CA GLY A 296 -19.90 0.96 -15.72
C GLY A 296 -19.84 0.36 -17.12
N PRO A 297 -19.34 -0.86 -17.29
CA PRO A 297 -19.27 -1.52 -18.61
C PRO A 297 -20.62 -1.70 -19.30
N HIS A 298 -21.71 -1.75 -18.53
CA HIS A 298 -23.07 -1.99 -19.05
C HIS A 298 -23.82 -0.68 -19.33
N VAL A 299 -23.29 0.47 -18.88
CA VAL A 299 -23.97 1.77 -19.00
C VAL A 299 -23.17 2.72 -19.89
N HIS A 300 -21.99 3.12 -19.46
CA HIS A 300 -21.17 4.10 -20.21
C HIS A 300 -19.74 4.15 -19.71
N VAL A 301 -18.78 4.28 -20.62
CA VAL A 301 -17.34 4.30 -20.31
C VAL A 301 -16.96 5.42 -19.32
N MET A 302 -17.62 6.58 -19.40
CA MET A 302 -17.34 7.71 -18.47
C MET A 302 -17.73 7.36 -17.04
N MET A 303 -18.78 6.56 -16.86
CA MET A 303 -19.19 6.08 -15.55
C MET A 303 -18.09 5.16 -14.95
N PHE A 304 -17.51 4.30 -15.76
CA PHE A 304 -16.36 3.46 -15.35
C PHE A 304 -15.16 4.32 -14.92
N TYR A 305 -14.77 5.33 -15.71
CA TYR A 305 -13.64 6.20 -15.36
C TYR A 305 -13.93 7.10 -14.13
N SER A 306 -15.21 7.48 -13.90
CA SER A 306 -15.57 8.25 -12.70
C SER A 306 -15.34 7.44 -11.42
N SER A 307 -15.49 6.11 -11.47
CA SER A 307 -15.20 5.25 -10.32
C SER A 307 -13.71 5.28 -9.93
N ALA A 308 -12.80 5.46 -10.90
CA ALA A 308 -11.35 5.60 -10.63
C ALA A 308 -11.08 6.82 -9.73
N ILE A 309 -11.81 7.94 -9.99
CA ILE A 309 -11.70 9.16 -9.17
C ILE A 309 -12.18 8.88 -7.74
N LEU A 310 -13.31 8.20 -7.59
CA LEU A 310 -13.89 7.88 -6.28
C LEU A 310 -12.98 6.93 -5.48
N ILE A 311 -12.44 5.89 -6.13
CA ILE A 311 -11.50 4.94 -5.51
C ILE A 311 -10.22 5.69 -5.07
N GLY A 312 -9.68 6.53 -5.95
CA GLY A 312 -8.48 7.33 -5.66
C GLY A 312 -8.69 8.27 -4.47
N ALA A 313 -9.83 8.95 -4.43
CA ALA A 313 -10.19 9.84 -3.32
C ALA A 313 -10.27 9.06 -2.00
N THR A 314 -10.94 7.91 -2.00
CA THR A 314 -11.04 7.03 -0.82
C THR A 314 -9.65 6.57 -0.34
N GLN A 315 -8.81 6.12 -1.27
CA GLN A 315 -7.45 5.67 -0.99
C GLN A 315 -6.61 6.77 -0.35
N ALA A 316 -6.80 8.01 -0.79
CA ALA A 316 -6.10 9.18 -0.26
C ALA A 316 -6.51 9.51 1.18
N LEU A 317 -7.75 9.21 1.56
CA LEU A 317 -8.32 9.60 2.87
C LEU A 317 -8.15 8.54 3.95
N VAL A 318 -8.38 7.25 3.64
CA VAL A 318 -8.43 6.18 4.67
C VAL A 318 -7.11 6.03 5.42
N TYR A 319 -6.01 5.84 4.67
CA TYR A 319 -4.70 5.56 5.26
C TYR A 319 -4.21 6.69 6.17
N PRO A 320 -4.23 7.98 5.76
CA PRO A 320 -3.79 9.05 6.65
C PRO A 320 -4.71 9.24 7.86
N THR A 321 -6.03 9.05 7.71
CA THR A 321 -6.97 9.17 8.84
C THR A 321 -6.65 8.14 9.92
N LEU A 322 -6.54 6.87 9.53
CA LEU A 322 -6.24 5.79 10.49
C LEU A 322 -4.85 5.94 11.10
N THR A 323 -3.86 6.32 10.30
CA THR A 323 -2.48 6.53 10.78
C THR A 323 -2.42 7.71 11.76
N SER A 324 -3.11 8.82 11.43
CA SER A 324 -3.20 9.99 12.32
C SER A 324 -3.85 9.59 13.65
N TYR A 325 -5.02 8.99 13.61
CA TYR A 325 -5.73 8.52 14.81
C TYR A 325 -4.83 7.63 15.69
N LEU A 326 -4.21 6.59 15.09
CA LEU A 326 -3.33 5.67 15.82
C LEU A 326 -2.10 6.37 16.40
N SER A 327 -1.59 7.41 15.73
CA SER A 327 -0.43 8.15 16.23
C SER A 327 -0.71 8.88 17.55
N PHE A 328 -1.97 9.22 17.83
CA PHE A 328 -2.38 9.85 19.10
C PHE A 328 -2.74 8.82 20.18
N VAL A 329 -3.43 7.75 19.78
CA VAL A 329 -4.04 6.80 20.72
C VAL A 329 -3.04 5.72 21.19
N LEU A 330 -2.08 5.34 20.35
CA LEU A 330 -1.10 4.30 20.70
C LEU A 330 -0.10 4.79 21.74
N PRO A 331 0.30 3.91 22.69
CA PRO A 331 1.28 4.27 23.73
C PRO A 331 2.62 4.69 23.08
N LYS A 332 3.25 5.72 23.64
CA LYS A 332 4.53 6.24 23.14
C LYS A 332 5.60 5.14 23.05
N ALA A 333 5.64 4.25 24.06
CA ALA A 333 6.54 3.10 24.07
C ALA A 333 6.08 2.08 22.99
N GLY A 334 6.89 1.84 21.98
CA GLY A 334 6.61 0.87 20.92
C GLY A 334 5.67 1.36 19.83
N ARG A 335 5.29 2.64 19.82
CA ARG A 335 4.35 3.21 18.82
C ARG A 335 4.78 2.89 17.37
N ASN A 336 6.06 3.06 17.06
CA ASN A 336 6.58 2.82 15.70
C ASN A 336 6.41 1.37 15.28
N MET A 337 6.60 0.43 16.22
CA MET A 337 6.39 -0.99 15.97
C MET A 337 4.91 -1.31 15.71
N LEU A 338 4.01 -0.73 16.52
CA LEU A 338 2.56 -0.93 16.36
C LEU A 338 2.03 -0.30 15.06
N LEU A 339 2.57 0.87 14.67
CA LEU A 339 2.27 1.46 13.34
C LEU A 339 2.81 0.58 12.21
N GLY A 340 3.95 -0.06 12.41
CA GLY A 340 4.48 -1.06 11.46
C GLY A 340 3.53 -2.23 11.25
N LEU A 341 2.89 -2.73 12.33
CA LEU A 341 1.85 -3.77 12.24
C LEU A 341 0.62 -3.27 11.47
N PHE A 342 0.21 -2.02 11.69
CA PHE A 342 -0.89 -1.41 10.93
C PHE A 342 -0.56 -1.35 9.43
N ILE A 343 0.68 -1.00 9.07
CA ILE A 343 1.13 -1.00 7.65
C ILE A 343 1.11 -2.44 7.10
N ALA A 344 1.53 -3.42 7.90
CA ALA A 344 1.47 -4.84 7.51
C ALA A 344 0.02 -5.29 7.24
N CYS A 345 -0.98 -4.73 7.94
CA CYS A 345 -2.40 -4.97 7.65
C CYS A 345 -2.79 -4.47 6.25
N ALA A 346 -2.25 -3.30 5.85
CA ALA A 346 -2.47 -2.78 4.49
C ALA A 346 -1.87 -3.73 3.43
N ASP A 347 -0.62 -4.16 3.63
CA ASP A 347 0.05 -5.10 2.71
C ASP A 347 -0.71 -6.43 2.63
N LEU A 348 -1.18 -6.95 3.78
CA LEU A 348 -2.00 -8.17 3.83
C LEU A 348 -3.29 -7.99 3.03
N GLY A 349 -3.99 -6.86 3.22
CA GLY A 349 -5.22 -6.58 2.49
C GLY A 349 -5.00 -6.55 0.97
N VAL A 350 -3.96 -5.87 0.50
CA VAL A 350 -3.63 -5.82 -0.94
C VAL A 350 -3.32 -7.23 -1.47
N SER A 351 -2.56 -8.04 -0.70
CA SER A 351 -2.26 -9.43 -1.04
C SER A 351 -3.53 -10.26 -1.19
N LEU A 352 -4.42 -10.17 -0.19
CA LEU A 352 -5.70 -10.90 -0.19
C LEU A 352 -6.61 -10.43 -1.33
N GLY A 353 -6.56 -9.15 -1.68
CA GLY A 353 -7.31 -8.59 -2.82
C GLY A 353 -6.93 -9.23 -4.15
N GLY A 354 -5.65 -9.51 -4.37
CA GLY A 354 -5.21 -10.29 -5.51
C GLY A 354 -5.60 -11.76 -5.40
N SER A 355 -5.16 -12.42 -4.34
CA SER A 355 -5.23 -13.88 -4.21
C SER A 355 -6.65 -14.42 -3.93
N LEU A 356 -7.49 -13.74 -3.13
CA LEU A 356 -8.85 -14.19 -2.82
C LEU A 356 -9.86 -13.83 -3.92
N MET A 357 -9.66 -12.67 -4.56
CA MET A 357 -10.60 -12.22 -5.60
C MET A 357 -10.45 -13.03 -6.90
N GLY A 358 -9.30 -13.67 -7.14
CA GLY A 358 -9.08 -14.55 -8.28
C GLY A 358 -10.11 -15.70 -8.33
N PRO A 359 -10.13 -16.59 -7.34
CA PRO A 359 -11.14 -17.67 -7.27
C PRO A 359 -12.58 -17.16 -7.33
N ILE A 360 -12.88 -16.05 -6.65
CA ILE A 360 -14.22 -15.45 -6.69
C ILE A 360 -14.56 -14.97 -8.12
N SER A 361 -13.59 -14.35 -8.78
CA SER A 361 -13.77 -13.89 -10.18
C SER A 361 -13.97 -15.06 -11.15
N ASP A 362 -13.30 -16.19 -10.92
CA ASP A 362 -13.46 -17.41 -11.75
C ASP A 362 -14.84 -18.04 -11.56
N LEU A 363 -15.40 -17.95 -10.34
CA LEU A 363 -16.69 -18.59 -10.00
C LEU A 363 -17.90 -17.70 -10.33
N VAL A 364 -17.85 -16.39 -10.03
CA VAL A 364 -19.02 -15.48 -10.04
C VAL A 364 -18.83 -14.30 -10.99
N GLY A 365 -17.69 -14.16 -11.41
CA GLY A 365 -17.31 -12.98 -12.22
C GLY A 365 -16.84 -11.78 -11.39
N UNK A 366 -16.01 -10.97 -11.84
CA UNK A 366 -15.27 -9.89 -11.25
C UNK A 366 -15.97 -8.72 -10.58
N UNK A 367 -17.17 -8.45 -10.88
CA UNK A 367 -17.79 -7.26 -10.38
C UNK A 367 -18.58 -7.37 -9.11
N UNK A 368 -19.00 -8.48 -8.73
CA UNK A 368 -19.83 -8.73 -7.57
C UNK A 368 -19.08 -8.95 -6.29
N UNK A 369 -17.96 -9.25 -6.35
CA UNK A 369 -17.10 -9.53 -5.29
C UNK A 369 -16.64 -8.32 -4.47
N UNK A 370 -16.41 -7.39 -5.00
CA UNK A 370 -15.99 -6.21 -4.32
C UNK A 370 -17.08 -5.49 -3.59
N UNK A 371 -18.18 -5.64 -4.09
CA UNK A 371 -19.34 -5.04 -3.47
C UNK A 371 -19.86 -5.87 -2.31
N UNK A 372 -19.69 -6.93 -2.35
CA UNK A 372 -20.13 -7.76 -1.28
C UNK A 372 -19.27 -7.76 -0.06
N UNK A 373 -18.22 -7.57 -0.17
CA UNK A 373 -17.30 -7.46 0.90
C UNK A 373 -17.31 -6.15 1.63
N UNK A 374 -17.54 -5.24 1.03
CA UNK A 374 -17.61 -3.95 1.62
C UNK A 374 -18.94 -3.68 2.29
N LEU A 375 -19.97 -4.05 1.79
CA LEU A 375 -21.32 -3.88 2.38
C LEU A 375 -21.49 -4.60 3.74
N ARG A 376 -21.08 -5.82 3.77
CA ARG A 376 -21.18 -6.63 5.00
C ARG A 376 -20.40 -6.01 6.17
N TYR A 377 -19.27 -5.41 5.88
CA TYR A 377 -18.44 -4.80 6.91
C TYR A 377 -18.96 -3.42 7.37
N ALA A 378 -19.51 -2.65 6.45
CA ALA A 378 -20.15 -1.36 6.80
C ALA A 378 -21.34 -1.60 7.75
N CYS A 379 -22.13 -2.65 7.48
CA CYS A 379 -23.24 -3.05 8.35
C CYS A 379 -22.76 -3.53 9.74
N CYS A 380 -21.69 -4.33 9.79
CA CYS A 380 -21.13 -4.81 11.08
C CYS A 380 -20.57 -3.65 11.92
N ASN A 381 -19.90 -2.70 11.30
CA ASN A 381 -19.35 -1.53 12.02
C ASN A 381 -20.45 -0.58 12.51
N TYR A 382 -21.55 -0.48 11.78
CA TYR A 382 -22.71 0.30 12.22
C TYR A 382 -23.34 -0.30 13.48
N ASP A 383 -23.49 -1.63 13.52
CA ASP A 383 -24.07 -2.37 14.66
C ASP A 383 -23.16 -2.26 15.92
N VAL A 384 -21.85 -2.35 15.74
CA VAL A 384 -20.87 -2.15 16.84
C VAL A 384 -20.96 -0.73 17.40
N ASN A 385 -21.05 0.29 16.53
CA ASN A 385 -21.18 1.69 16.94
C ASN A 385 -22.52 1.97 17.67
N GLU A 386 -23.61 1.34 17.23
CA GLU A 386 -24.89 1.44 17.95
C GLU A 386 -24.82 0.81 19.33
N ARG A 387 -24.15 -0.34 19.46
CA ARG A 387 -23.94 -1.00 20.78
C ARG A 387 -23.08 -0.14 21.70
N ILE A 388 -22.01 0.49 21.17
CA ILE A 388 -21.15 1.40 21.94
C ILE A 388 -21.96 2.64 22.40
N LYS A 389 -22.77 3.24 21.52
CA LYS A 389 -23.65 4.37 21.88
C LYS A 389 -24.63 3.99 22.98
N LYS A 390 -25.29 2.85 22.86
CA LYS A 390 -26.24 2.34 23.88
C LYS A 390 -25.54 2.09 25.22
N CYS A 391 -24.31 1.55 25.20
CA CYS A 391 -23.53 1.29 26.39
C CYS A 391 -23.08 2.61 27.07
N THR A 392 -22.65 3.58 26.28
CA THR A 392 -22.24 4.91 26.79
C THR A 392 -23.42 5.68 27.36
N THR A 393 -24.57 5.65 26.67
CA THR A 393 -25.81 6.29 27.15
C THR A 393 -26.25 5.64 28.45
N LYS A 394 -26.17 4.30 28.57
CA LYS A 394 -26.52 3.59 29.81
C LYS A 394 -25.58 3.97 30.98
N ILE A 395 -24.27 4.04 30.73
CA ILE A 395 -23.28 4.47 31.74
C ILE A 395 -23.58 5.90 32.23
N ILE A 396 -23.92 6.81 31.28
CA ILE A 396 -24.26 8.20 31.64
C ILE A 396 -25.55 8.25 32.47
N VAL A 397 -26.58 7.48 32.08
CA VAL A 397 -27.85 7.42 32.83
C VAL A 397 -27.62 6.85 34.23
N ASP A 398 -26.90 5.71 34.33
CA ASP A 398 -26.60 5.08 35.63
C ASP A 398 -25.77 6.01 36.52
N SER A 399 -24.83 6.82 35.96
CA SER A 399 -24.05 7.76 36.73
C SER A 399 -24.87 8.98 37.21
N VAL A 400 -25.85 9.42 36.44
CA VAL A 400 -26.78 10.51 36.84
C VAL A 400 -27.73 10.02 37.93
N GLU A 401 -28.27 8.80 37.84
CA GLU A 401 -29.12 8.20 38.87
C GLU A 401 -28.38 8.04 40.22
N VAL A 402 -27.10 7.63 40.17
CA VAL A 402 -26.26 7.53 41.38
C VAL A 402 -25.97 8.91 41.97
N MET A 403 -25.83 9.96 41.16
CA MET A 403 -25.68 11.34 41.65
C MET A 403 -26.97 11.87 42.27
N GLU A 404 -28.12 11.56 41.68
CA GLU A 404 -29.42 11.99 42.24
C GLU A 404 -29.80 11.23 43.53
N SER A 405 -29.34 9.99 43.70
CA SER A 405 -29.61 9.21 44.93
C SER A 405 -28.71 9.61 46.11
N ASN A 406 -27.66 10.39 45.87
CA ASN A 406 -26.73 10.89 46.91
C ASN A 406 -26.92 12.37 47.22
N LEU A 407 -27.96 13.01 46.70
CA LEU A 407 -28.43 14.35 47.04
C LEU A 407 -29.73 14.25 47.87
#